data_3a60656104fe5593c2311bfead814feb
#
_entry.id   3a60656104fe5593c2311bfead814feb
#
_cell.length_a   1.000
_cell.length_b   1.000
_cell.length_c   1.000
_cell.angle_alpha   90.00
_cell.angle_beta   90.00
_cell.angle_gamma   90.00
#
_symmetry.space_group_name_H-M   'P 1'
#
loop_
_entity.id
_entity.type
_entity.pdbx_description
1 polymer ?
#
loop_
_entity_poly.entity_id
_entity_poly.type
_entity_poly.pdbx_seq_one_letter_code
_entity_poly.pdbx_strand_id
1 'polypeptide(L)'
;MKKIDHLGIAVADLEAAEKIFTDVIGTKPYKREKVASEGVVTSFFKTGESKIELLQSTSEDGPIAKHISKRGEGLHHIAFHVEELEVEIAELESKGYRCISGPKAGADGKRIAFLHPSDTAKVLVELCEG
;
A
#
# COMPACT_ATOMS: atom_id res chain seq x y z
N MET A 1 -4.87 6.17 18.99
CA MET A 1 -5.52 5.22 18.05
C MET A 1 -5.00 5.47 16.64
N LYS A 2 -4.65 4.41 15.95
CA LYS A 2 -4.19 4.52 14.56
C LYS A 2 -5.36 4.76 13.61
N LYS A 3 -5.10 5.44 12.51
CA LYS A 3 -6.08 5.56 11.43
C LYS A 3 -5.58 4.78 10.22
N ILE A 4 -6.49 4.41 9.34
CA ILE A 4 -6.11 3.82 8.06
C ILE A 4 -5.55 4.95 7.20
N ASP A 5 -4.28 4.83 6.80
CA ASP A 5 -3.66 5.78 5.89
C ASP A 5 -4.18 5.55 4.47
N HIS A 6 -4.13 4.30 4.02
CA HIS A 6 -4.64 3.93 2.70
C HIS A 6 -4.91 2.44 2.58
N LEU A 7 -5.66 2.10 1.54
CA LEU A 7 -5.83 0.73 1.05
C LEU A 7 -5.11 0.64 -0.29
N GLY A 8 -4.28 -0.37 -0.45
CA GLY A 8 -3.59 -0.64 -1.71
C GLY A 8 -4.32 -1.69 -2.51
N ILE A 9 -4.59 -1.42 -3.78
CA ILE A 9 -5.32 -2.32 -4.67
C ILE A 9 -4.45 -2.63 -5.88
N ALA A 10 -4.19 -3.91 -6.11
CA ALA A 10 -3.41 -4.37 -7.25
C ALA A 10 -4.28 -4.41 -8.50
N VAL A 11 -3.86 -3.74 -9.57
CA VAL A 11 -4.60 -3.67 -10.82
C VAL A 11 -3.70 -4.02 -12.00
N ALA A 12 -4.28 -4.67 -13.01
CA ALA A 12 -3.55 -5.03 -14.22
C ALA A 12 -3.43 -3.85 -15.19
N ASP A 13 -4.45 -3.00 -15.22
CA ASP A 13 -4.52 -1.84 -16.13
C ASP A 13 -4.93 -0.61 -15.31
N LEU A 14 -3.94 0.24 -15.03
CA LEU A 14 -4.14 1.41 -14.17
C LEU A 14 -5.17 2.38 -14.74
N GLU A 15 -5.13 2.64 -16.04
CA GLU A 15 -6.06 3.58 -16.67
C GLU A 15 -7.50 3.09 -16.59
N ALA A 16 -7.73 1.82 -16.85
CA ALA A 16 -9.07 1.23 -16.74
C ALA A 16 -9.56 1.27 -15.29
N ALA A 17 -8.68 0.95 -14.33
CA ALA A 17 -9.01 0.98 -12.90
C ALA A 17 -9.31 2.40 -12.43
N GLU A 18 -8.55 3.39 -12.89
CA GLU A 18 -8.82 4.79 -12.56
C GLU A 18 -10.20 5.24 -12.99
N LYS A 19 -10.65 4.80 -14.19
CA LYS A 19 -11.98 5.12 -14.64
C LYS A 19 -13.05 4.53 -13.72
N ILE A 20 -12.88 3.27 -13.36
CA ILE A 20 -13.82 2.58 -12.45
C ILE A 20 -13.90 3.30 -11.10
N PHE A 21 -12.77 3.58 -10.49
CA PHE A 21 -12.75 4.19 -9.17
C PHE A 21 -13.15 5.66 -9.18
N THR A 22 -12.90 6.38 -10.27
CA THR A 22 -13.43 7.73 -10.45
C THR A 22 -14.96 7.71 -10.43
N ASP A 23 -15.55 6.74 -11.12
CA ASP A 23 -17.02 6.60 -11.14
C ASP A 23 -17.55 6.20 -9.77
N VAL A 24 -16.90 5.23 -9.11
CA VAL A 24 -17.36 4.69 -7.82
C VAL A 24 -17.20 5.72 -6.69
N ILE A 25 -16.05 6.38 -6.63
CA ILE A 25 -15.74 7.34 -5.54
C ILE A 25 -16.38 8.70 -5.81
N GLY A 26 -16.52 9.07 -7.08
CA GLY A 26 -17.10 10.35 -7.47
C GLY A 26 -16.10 11.47 -7.64
N THR A 27 -14.81 11.18 -7.56
CA THR A 27 -13.73 12.15 -7.79
C THR A 27 -12.61 11.50 -8.60
N LYS A 28 -11.86 12.32 -9.31
CA LYS A 28 -10.69 11.87 -10.07
C LYS A 28 -9.51 11.62 -9.14
N PRO A 29 -8.54 10.79 -9.55
CA PRO A 29 -7.30 10.68 -8.79
C PRO A 29 -6.59 12.04 -8.76
N TYR A 30 -5.92 12.34 -7.65
CA TYR A 30 -5.24 13.63 -7.53
C TYR A 30 -3.80 13.60 -8.04
N LYS A 31 -3.22 12.42 -8.23
CA LYS A 31 -1.92 12.26 -8.88
C LYS A 31 -1.61 10.81 -9.21
N ARG A 32 -0.59 10.63 -10.05
CA ARG A 32 0.12 9.34 -10.22
C ARG A 32 1.56 9.53 -9.79
N GLU A 33 2.17 8.46 -9.31
CA GLU A 33 3.58 8.48 -8.93
C GLU A 33 4.21 7.14 -9.28
N LYS A 34 5.40 7.18 -9.91
CA LYS A 34 6.19 5.97 -10.13
C LYS A 34 7.07 5.75 -8.89
N VAL A 35 6.89 4.63 -8.22
CA VAL A 35 7.66 4.28 -7.04
C VAL A 35 8.61 3.16 -7.44
N ALA A 36 9.81 3.54 -7.89
CA ALA A 36 10.79 2.61 -8.44
C ALA A 36 11.20 1.53 -7.44
N SER A 37 11.35 1.88 -6.17
CA SER A 37 11.72 0.93 -5.11
C SER A 37 10.69 -0.17 -4.90
N GLU A 38 9.44 0.08 -5.23
CA GLU A 38 8.35 -0.89 -5.10
C GLU A 38 7.94 -1.50 -6.44
N GLY A 39 8.54 -1.04 -7.54
CA GLY A 39 8.27 -1.55 -8.88
C GLY A 39 6.85 -1.28 -9.38
N VAL A 40 6.28 -0.12 -9.03
CA VAL A 40 4.90 0.20 -9.35
C VAL A 40 4.74 1.63 -9.84
N VAL A 41 3.63 1.85 -10.57
CA VAL A 41 3.03 3.17 -10.75
C VAL A 41 1.78 3.18 -9.90
N THR A 42 1.61 4.19 -9.07
CA THR A 42 0.51 4.31 -8.13
C THR A 42 -0.37 5.49 -8.50
N SER A 43 -1.68 5.27 -8.49
CA SER A 43 -2.69 6.32 -8.66
C SER A 43 -3.39 6.55 -7.33
N PHE A 44 -3.57 7.80 -6.94
CA PHE A 44 -4.04 8.17 -5.60
C PHE A 44 -5.42 8.82 -5.64
N PHE A 45 -6.34 8.27 -4.84
CA PHE A 45 -7.66 8.86 -4.63
C PHE A 45 -7.80 9.24 -3.15
N LYS A 46 -8.41 10.38 -2.88
CA LYS A 46 -8.70 10.81 -1.52
C LYS A 46 -10.12 10.38 -1.14
N THR A 47 -10.27 9.76 0.04
CA THR A 47 -11.56 9.34 0.57
C THR A 47 -11.64 9.71 2.06
N GLY A 48 -12.12 10.93 2.36
CA GLY A 48 -12.11 11.43 3.72
C GLY A 48 -10.69 11.60 4.22
N GLU A 49 -10.34 10.98 5.34
CA GLU A 49 -8.99 11.05 5.90
C GLU A 49 -8.05 9.96 5.36
N SER A 50 -8.59 9.05 4.55
CA SER A 50 -7.83 7.93 3.99
C SER A 50 -7.65 8.10 2.49
N LYS A 51 -6.86 7.19 1.88
CA LYS A 51 -6.62 7.18 0.45
C LYS A 51 -6.87 5.79 -0.11
N ILE A 52 -7.23 5.73 -1.36
CA ILE A 52 -7.20 4.50 -2.15
C ILE A 52 -6.03 4.64 -3.10
N GLU A 53 -5.15 3.64 -3.11
CA GLU A 53 -3.99 3.61 -4.00
C GLU A 53 -4.10 2.44 -4.95
N LEU A 54 -4.18 2.74 -6.24
CA LEU A 54 -4.21 1.72 -7.28
C LEU A 54 -2.77 1.47 -7.73
N LEU A 55 -2.34 0.21 -7.73
CA LEU A 55 -0.95 -0.18 -7.96
C LEU A 55 -0.87 -1.04 -9.22
N GLN A 56 -0.12 -0.55 -10.22
CA GLN A 56 0.19 -1.33 -11.42
C GLN A 56 1.68 -1.62 -11.45
N SER A 57 2.05 -2.88 -11.69
CA SER A 57 3.45 -3.26 -11.81
C SER A 57 4.12 -2.60 -13.01
N THR A 58 5.38 -2.20 -12.83
CA THR A 58 6.19 -1.66 -13.95
C THR A 58 6.91 -2.76 -14.72
N SER A 59 6.82 -4.02 -14.26
CA SER A 59 7.46 -5.16 -14.92
C SER A 59 6.62 -6.42 -14.72
N GLU A 60 6.88 -7.43 -15.55
CA GLU A 60 6.15 -8.70 -15.49
C GLU A 60 6.51 -9.54 -14.27
N ASP A 61 7.65 -9.28 -13.64
CA ASP A 61 8.16 -10.05 -12.50
C ASP A 61 8.21 -9.25 -11.20
N GLY A 62 7.61 -8.07 -11.17
CA GLY A 62 7.52 -7.27 -9.94
C GLY A 62 6.54 -7.86 -8.92
N PRO A 63 6.59 -7.38 -7.66
CA PRO A 63 5.74 -7.90 -6.58
C PRO A 63 4.24 -7.84 -6.89
N ILE A 64 3.77 -6.75 -7.48
CA ILE A 64 2.34 -6.60 -7.83
C ILE A 64 1.96 -7.56 -8.96
N ALA A 65 2.82 -7.71 -9.98
CA ALA A 65 2.56 -8.66 -11.06
C ALA A 65 2.47 -10.09 -10.53
N LYS A 66 3.36 -10.46 -9.60
CA LYS A 66 3.34 -11.78 -8.95
C LYS A 66 2.07 -11.97 -8.11
N HIS A 67 1.65 -10.92 -7.39
CA HIS A 67 0.42 -10.97 -6.62
C HIS A 67 -0.79 -11.24 -7.53
N ILE A 68 -0.91 -10.51 -8.63
CA ILE A 68 -2.02 -10.68 -9.58
C ILE A 68 -1.99 -12.07 -10.21
N SER A 69 -0.80 -12.57 -10.55
CA SER A 69 -0.64 -13.90 -11.11
C SER A 69 -1.15 -15.00 -10.17
N LYS A 70 -0.97 -14.83 -8.87
CA LYS A 70 -1.37 -15.83 -7.86
C LYS A 70 -2.79 -15.63 -7.35
N ARG A 71 -3.23 -14.39 -7.20
CA ARG A 71 -4.48 -14.06 -6.50
C ARG A 71 -5.45 -13.24 -7.32
N GLY A 72 -5.05 -12.77 -8.50
CA GLY A 72 -5.86 -11.87 -9.31
C GLY A 72 -5.80 -10.42 -8.83
N GLU A 73 -6.52 -9.55 -9.51
CA GLU A 73 -6.66 -8.16 -9.09
C GLU A 73 -7.44 -8.08 -7.79
N GLY A 74 -7.18 -7.06 -7.00
CA GLY A 74 -7.93 -6.81 -5.78
C GLY A 74 -7.06 -6.21 -4.68
N LEU A 75 -7.56 -6.25 -3.46
CA LEU A 75 -6.85 -5.70 -2.30
C LEU A 75 -5.49 -6.36 -2.15
N HIS A 76 -4.46 -5.53 -1.99
CA HIS A 76 -3.09 -5.97 -1.80
C HIS A 76 -2.62 -5.75 -0.36
N HIS A 77 -2.89 -4.58 0.21
CA HIS A 77 -2.47 -4.29 1.57
C HIS A 77 -3.34 -3.22 2.21
N ILE A 78 -3.24 -3.15 3.55
CA ILE A 78 -3.83 -2.07 4.34
C ILE A 78 -2.69 -1.36 5.06
N ALA A 79 -2.68 -0.03 5.00
CA ALA A 79 -1.66 0.78 5.66
C ALA A 79 -2.26 1.56 6.82
N PHE A 80 -1.61 1.49 7.96
CA PHE A 80 -1.98 2.26 9.14
C PHE A 80 -0.99 3.39 9.34
N HIS A 81 -1.52 4.57 9.65
CA HIS A 81 -0.69 5.72 9.98
C HIS A 81 -0.08 5.52 11.36
N VAL A 82 1.22 5.79 11.49
CA VAL A 82 1.95 5.78 12.77
C VAL A 82 2.71 7.10 12.93
N GLU A 83 2.90 7.53 14.18
CA GLU A 83 3.61 8.78 14.47
C GLU A 83 5.13 8.63 14.36
N GLU A 84 5.68 7.54 14.91
CA GLU A 84 7.11 7.26 14.91
C GLU A 84 7.35 5.81 14.50
N LEU A 85 7.79 5.64 13.27
CA LEU A 85 7.88 4.31 12.64
C LEU A 85 8.80 3.35 13.38
N GLU A 86 9.99 3.80 13.75
CA GLU A 86 10.97 2.94 14.46
C GLU A 86 10.45 2.49 15.82
N VAL A 87 9.80 3.39 16.54
CA VAL A 87 9.21 3.09 17.84
C VAL A 87 8.10 2.06 17.70
N GLU A 88 7.23 2.25 16.72
CA GLU A 88 6.12 1.34 16.47
C GLU A 88 6.62 -0.06 16.08
N ILE A 89 7.63 -0.14 15.23
CA ILE A 89 8.23 -1.41 14.82
C ILE A 89 8.81 -2.13 16.05
N ALA A 90 9.58 -1.40 16.88
CA ALA A 90 10.19 -1.99 18.07
C ALA A 90 9.14 -2.54 19.04
N GLU A 91 8.05 -1.80 19.24
CA GLU A 91 6.95 -2.23 20.09
C GLU A 91 6.28 -3.49 19.55
N LEU A 92 5.99 -3.52 18.25
CA LEU A 92 5.37 -4.69 17.64
C LEU A 92 6.29 -5.90 17.64
N GLU A 93 7.57 -5.70 17.38
CA GLU A 93 8.54 -6.79 17.43
C GLU A 93 8.67 -7.37 18.85
N SER A 94 8.57 -6.52 19.87
CA SER A 94 8.59 -6.99 21.26
C SER A 94 7.38 -7.87 21.60
N LYS A 95 6.30 -7.75 20.82
CA LYS A 95 5.09 -8.57 20.95
C LYS A 95 5.10 -9.78 20.01
N GLY A 96 6.16 -9.99 19.23
CA GLY A 96 6.30 -11.14 18.34
C GLY A 96 5.93 -10.91 16.89
N TYR A 97 5.61 -9.68 16.50
CA TYR A 97 5.26 -9.36 15.11
C TYR A 97 6.52 -8.96 14.34
N ARG A 98 6.79 -9.64 13.23
CA ARG A 98 8.04 -9.43 12.48
C ARG A 98 7.90 -8.36 11.43
N CYS A 99 8.85 -7.42 11.42
CA CYS A 99 9.00 -6.47 10.32
C CYS A 99 9.83 -7.15 9.23
N ILE A 100 9.27 -7.28 8.02
CA ILE A 100 9.95 -7.96 6.91
C ILE A 100 10.58 -7.01 5.90
N SER A 101 10.23 -5.72 5.97
CA SER A 101 10.75 -4.72 5.03
C SER A 101 10.61 -3.34 5.63
N GLY A 102 11.65 -2.51 5.44
CA GLY A 102 11.68 -1.14 5.94
C GLY A 102 12.31 -1.01 7.32
N PRO A 103 12.39 0.19 7.88
CA PRO A 103 11.90 1.46 7.31
C PRO A 103 12.55 1.82 5.98
N LYS A 104 11.74 2.34 5.06
CA LYS A 104 12.22 2.76 3.73
C LYS A 104 11.29 3.82 3.15
N ALA A 105 11.73 4.50 2.11
CA ALA A 105 10.89 5.45 1.40
C ALA A 105 9.79 4.72 0.64
N GLY A 106 8.58 5.21 0.72
CA GLY A 106 7.44 4.71 -0.04
C GLY A 106 6.82 5.80 -0.89
N ALA A 107 5.60 5.55 -1.35
CA ALA A 107 4.85 6.52 -2.13
C ALA A 107 4.50 7.76 -1.32
N ASP A 108 4.25 8.86 -2.02
CA ASP A 108 3.71 10.10 -1.44
C ASP A 108 4.62 10.72 -0.37
N GLY A 109 5.95 10.52 -0.48
CA GLY A 109 6.91 11.08 0.46
C GLY A 109 6.87 10.46 1.86
N LYS A 110 6.21 9.34 2.02
CA LYS A 110 6.07 8.67 3.32
C LYS A 110 7.24 7.74 3.58
N ARG A 111 7.44 7.39 4.86
CA ARG A 111 8.34 6.32 5.27
C ARG A 111 7.48 5.13 5.66
N ILE A 112 7.85 3.95 5.19
CA ILE A 112 7.01 2.76 5.32
C ILE A 112 7.79 1.55 5.85
N ALA A 113 7.03 0.60 6.39
CA ALA A 113 7.52 -0.72 6.74
C ALA A 113 6.37 -1.71 6.60
N PHE A 114 6.71 -2.99 6.37
CA PHE A 114 5.73 -4.05 6.24
C PHE A 114 5.94 -5.11 7.31
N LEU A 115 4.84 -5.62 7.84
CA LEU A 115 4.84 -6.73 8.77
C LEU A 115 4.63 -8.05 8.00
N HIS A 116 5.12 -9.15 8.58
CA HIS A 116 4.95 -10.47 7.96
C HIS A 116 3.47 -10.89 8.00
N PRO A 117 2.84 -11.20 6.85
CA PRO A 117 1.42 -11.53 6.83
C PRO A 117 1.01 -12.72 7.69
N SER A 118 1.93 -13.68 7.93
CA SER A 118 1.66 -14.80 8.83
C SER A 118 1.36 -14.36 10.25
N ASP A 119 1.89 -13.20 10.65
CA ASP A 119 1.69 -12.65 12.00
C ASP A 119 0.42 -11.79 12.09
N THR A 120 -0.13 -11.37 10.95
CA THR A 120 -1.25 -10.44 10.88
C THR A 120 -2.44 -11.03 10.12
N ALA A 121 -2.79 -12.27 10.45
CA ALA A 121 -3.98 -12.97 9.94
C ALA A 121 -4.01 -13.07 8.41
N LYS A 122 -2.83 -13.21 7.78
CA LYS A 122 -2.67 -13.32 6.32
C LYS A 122 -2.96 -12.03 5.56
N VAL A 123 -3.08 -10.92 6.27
CA VAL A 123 -3.26 -9.59 5.66
C VAL A 123 -1.91 -8.90 5.62
N LEU A 124 -1.49 -8.41 4.46
CA LEU A 124 -0.27 -7.61 4.38
C LEU A 124 -0.55 -6.24 5.00
N VAL A 125 0.11 -5.98 6.13
CA VAL A 125 -0.03 -4.73 6.87
C VAL A 125 1.19 -3.85 6.65
N GLU A 126 0.94 -2.62 6.23
CA GLU A 126 1.95 -1.59 6.08
C GLU A 126 1.82 -0.59 7.23
N LEU A 127 2.95 -0.13 7.76
CA LEU A 127 3.00 0.99 8.69
C LEU A 127 3.53 2.19 7.93
N CYS A 128 2.89 3.35 8.09
CA CYS A 128 3.13 4.51 7.24
C CYS A 128 3.28 5.76 8.11
N GLU A 129 4.47 6.39 8.05
CA GLU A 129 4.79 7.61 8.80
C GLU A 129 4.86 8.80 7.83
N GLY A 130 4.23 9.89 8.22
CA GLY A 130 4.30 11.12 7.44
C GLY A 130 2.99 11.75 7.08
#